data_802690590a2a758fdae0733d35368b59
#
_entry.id   802690590a2a758fdae0733d35368b59
#
_cell.length_a   1.000
_cell.length_b   1.000
_cell.length_c   1.000
_cell.angle_alpha   90.00
_cell.angle_beta   90.00
_cell.angle_gamma   90.00
#
_symmetry.space_group_name_H-M   'P 1'
#
loop_
_entity.id
_entity.type
_entity.pdbx_description
1 polymer ?
#
loop_
_entity_poly.entity_id
_entity_poly.type
_entity_poly.pdbx_seq_one_letter_code
_entity_poly.pdbx_strand_id
1 'polypeptide(L)'
;MTTAEFAVAALIAHGIETVYALPGVHNDPLFDALFKAGKRVRTIHTRHEQGAAYMALGAALATGKPQTYAVVPGPGLLNSSAALLTAYGMNAPVLALVGQIPQAAIGRGFGHLHEIRDQAGIISRLVDFSARIREPNEAAPLIAQALRAMASGRPGPAVLECAMDVWGRTAPARSIEAALPAPAPPLDENAIEDAARRLGASQRPLIIVGGGAQDAAAEVSELSRVLQAPVLAYRRGRGVLDSRNPLSITLPLGRELWREADVVLAVGTRLFSGFTQWGIDAELAIIRVDADPEEPERFARPAVALIGDAKPILRRLAQLVPGEERASRHAELEARQAMMRARLAKLAPQAGFLEAIRAELPEDGIFVDEVTQIGFAARLLFPVYAPRTFLSPGYQDNLGWGFATALGAAHARRDVPVVSIAGDGGFLFASNELATAVHHRIALTVVVFNDGAFGNVRRIQEEQYGNRVIASDLSNPDFVRYAQSFGAEAERARNPQELRSALRRAFKQREAPTLIEVPVGPMPSPWEFIQMPRVRGHG
;
A
#
# COMPACT_ATOMS: atom_id res chain seq x y z
N MET A 1 9.10 14.40 33.37
CA MET A 1 8.22 14.02 32.24
C MET A 1 7.65 12.65 32.51
N THR A 2 6.40 12.42 32.13
CA THR A 2 5.79 11.09 32.17
C THR A 2 6.33 10.20 31.03
N THR A 3 6.15 8.89 31.13
CA THR A 3 6.47 7.96 30.04
C THR A 3 5.78 8.36 28.73
N ALA A 4 4.51 8.75 28.83
CA ALA A 4 3.73 9.22 27.69
C ALA A 4 4.30 10.52 27.08
N GLU A 5 4.73 11.47 27.91
CA GLU A 5 5.38 12.70 27.44
C GLU A 5 6.72 12.41 26.75
N PHE A 6 7.52 11.45 27.25
CA PHE A 6 8.73 10.99 26.58
C PHE A 6 8.42 10.36 25.22
N ALA A 7 7.39 9.53 25.15
CA ALA A 7 6.97 8.90 23.89
C ALA A 7 6.55 9.95 22.86
N VAL A 8 5.67 10.87 23.22
CA VAL A 8 5.18 11.93 22.32
C VAL A 8 6.32 12.86 21.88
N ALA A 9 7.24 13.22 22.80
CA ALA A 9 8.40 14.02 22.45
C ALA A 9 9.33 13.30 21.47
N ALA A 10 9.50 11.98 21.62
CA ALA A 10 10.30 11.18 20.69
C ALA A 10 9.64 11.10 19.31
N LEU A 11 8.32 10.90 19.21
CA LEU A 11 7.60 10.95 17.94
C LEU A 11 7.83 12.28 17.22
N ILE A 12 7.66 13.39 17.93
CA ILE A 12 7.86 14.75 17.38
C ILE A 12 9.32 14.94 16.90
N ALA A 13 10.30 14.53 17.72
CA ALA A 13 11.72 14.65 17.36
C ALA A 13 12.05 13.90 16.06
N HIS A 14 11.34 12.80 15.77
CA HIS A 14 11.52 12.00 14.55
C HIS A 14 10.57 12.41 13.40
N GLY A 15 9.91 13.57 13.50
CA GLY A 15 9.09 14.11 12.41
C GLY A 15 7.70 13.47 12.26
N ILE A 16 7.19 12.78 13.27
CA ILE A 16 5.81 12.32 13.30
C ILE A 16 4.89 13.50 13.64
N GLU A 17 4.12 13.94 12.66
CA GLU A 17 3.22 15.09 12.77
C GLU A 17 1.77 14.69 13.06
N THR A 18 1.43 13.41 12.94
CA THR A 18 0.08 12.90 13.14
C THR A 18 0.09 11.57 13.86
N VAL A 19 -0.84 11.40 14.81
CA VAL A 19 -1.19 10.12 15.43
C VAL A 19 -2.66 9.84 15.13
N TYR A 20 -2.93 8.76 14.39
CA TYR A 20 -4.28 8.23 14.19
C TYR A 20 -4.66 7.37 15.39
N ALA A 21 -5.81 7.57 16.01
CA ALA A 21 -6.02 6.91 17.28
C ALA A 21 -7.50 6.69 17.63
N LEU A 22 -7.74 5.71 18.50
CA LEU A 22 -8.99 5.57 19.20
C LEU A 22 -8.70 5.60 20.71
N PRO A 23 -9.27 6.58 21.47
CA PRO A 23 -9.02 6.73 22.90
C PRO A 23 -9.65 5.59 23.70
N GLY A 24 -9.07 5.31 24.85
CA GLY A 24 -9.61 4.40 25.85
C GLY A 24 -8.73 4.37 27.10
N VAL A 25 -9.32 3.97 28.23
CA VAL A 25 -8.77 4.13 29.58
C VAL A 25 -7.33 3.64 29.78
N HIS A 26 -6.88 2.66 29.00
CA HIS A 26 -5.50 2.15 29.10
C HIS A 26 -4.48 3.14 28.54
N ASN A 27 -4.91 4.10 27.73
CA ASN A 27 -4.05 5.06 27.04
C ASN A 27 -4.35 6.51 27.45
N ASP A 28 -5.18 6.78 28.47
CA ASP A 28 -5.51 8.13 28.90
C ASP A 28 -4.29 9.04 29.12
N PRO A 29 -3.19 8.60 29.79
CA PRO A 29 -2.02 9.43 29.92
C PRO A 29 -1.30 9.72 28.60
N LEU A 30 -1.39 8.83 27.60
CA LEU A 30 -0.88 9.11 26.26
C LEU A 30 -1.69 10.21 25.56
N PHE A 31 -3.02 10.18 25.69
CA PHE A 31 -3.89 11.23 25.16
C PHE A 31 -3.69 12.58 25.86
N ASP A 32 -3.46 12.59 27.16
CA ASP A 32 -3.07 13.80 27.90
C ASP A 32 -1.74 14.39 27.39
N ALA A 33 -0.74 13.53 27.13
CA ALA A 33 0.54 13.95 26.54
C ALA A 33 0.38 14.50 25.12
N LEU A 34 -0.47 13.87 24.29
CA LEU A 34 -0.81 14.36 22.95
C LEU A 34 -1.51 15.73 23.03
N PHE A 35 -2.44 15.91 23.97
CA PHE A 35 -3.09 17.20 24.21
C PHE A 35 -2.08 18.30 24.58
N LYS A 36 -1.18 18.02 25.53
CA LYS A 36 -0.09 18.92 25.94
C LYS A 36 0.88 19.26 24.80
N ALA A 37 1.10 18.34 23.88
CA ALA A 37 1.92 18.59 22.70
C ALA A 37 1.30 19.64 21.75
N GLY A 38 -0.02 19.83 21.79
CA GLY A 38 -0.74 20.85 21.06
C GLY A 38 -0.56 20.73 19.55
N LYS A 39 -0.21 21.83 18.89
CA LYS A 39 -0.06 21.87 17.42
C LYS A 39 1.16 21.15 16.87
N ARG A 40 2.07 20.66 17.73
CA ARG A 40 3.29 19.95 17.29
C ARG A 40 2.99 18.54 16.76
N VAL A 41 1.91 17.93 17.24
CA VAL A 41 1.40 16.65 16.72
C VAL A 41 -0.12 16.69 16.68
N ARG A 42 -0.69 16.34 15.54
CA ARG A 42 -2.14 16.28 15.36
C ARG A 42 -2.67 14.90 15.75
N THR A 43 -3.75 14.85 16.51
CA THR A 43 -4.45 13.60 16.79
C THR A 43 -5.70 13.51 15.93
N ILE A 44 -5.80 12.47 15.12
CA ILE A 44 -6.98 12.15 14.30
C ILE A 44 -7.66 10.94 14.93
N HIS A 45 -8.80 11.17 15.58
CA HIS A 45 -9.54 10.06 16.16
C HIS A 45 -10.50 9.43 15.14
N THR A 46 -10.60 8.12 15.19
CA THR A 46 -11.45 7.31 14.33
C THR A 46 -12.65 6.74 15.09
N ARG A 47 -13.53 6.04 14.40
CA ARG A 47 -14.68 5.36 15.00
C ARG A 47 -14.42 3.90 15.28
N HIS A 48 -13.34 3.36 14.69
CA HIS A 48 -12.92 1.99 14.88
C HIS A 48 -11.38 1.92 14.81
N GLU A 49 -10.76 1.00 15.54
CA GLU A 49 -9.29 0.85 15.57
C GLU A 49 -8.71 0.43 14.22
N GLN A 50 -9.46 -0.36 13.46
CA GLN A 50 -9.13 -0.69 12.08
C GLN A 50 -9.01 0.57 11.22
N GLY A 51 -9.92 1.55 11.40
CA GLY A 51 -9.87 2.85 10.74
C GLY A 51 -8.57 3.59 11.04
N ALA A 52 -8.15 3.66 12.31
CA ALA A 52 -6.90 4.30 12.71
C ALA A 52 -5.68 3.65 12.04
N ALA A 53 -5.61 2.34 12.05
CA ALA A 53 -4.49 1.59 11.47
C ALA A 53 -4.45 1.71 9.93
N TYR A 54 -5.59 1.64 9.23
CA TYR A 54 -5.64 1.85 7.78
C TYR A 54 -5.36 3.30 7.38
N MET A 55 -5.77 4.29 8.18
CA MET A 55 -5.40 5.68 7.93
C MET A 55 -3.89 5.89 8.06
N ALA A 56 -3.25 5.32 9.07
CA ALA A 56 -1.79 5.34 9.20
C ALA A 56 -1.11 4.66 8.00
N LEU A 57 -1.63 3.51 7.57
CA LEU A 57 -1.14 2.81 6.38
C LEU A 57 -1.27 3.68 5.12
N GLY A 58 -2.44 4.28 4.87
CA GLY A 58 -2.67 5.12 3.71
C GLY A 58 -1.76 6.34 3.65
N ALA A 59 -1.56 6.99 4.81
CA ALA A 59 -0.62 8.09 4.94
C ALA A 59 0.83 7.65 4.67
N ALA A 60 1.25 6.48 5.19
CA ALA A 60 2.59 5.94 4.94
C ALA A 60 2.81 5.62 3.45
N LEU A 61 1.83 5.04 2.78
CA LEU A 61 1.92 4.70 1.35
C LEU A 61 1.98 5.94 0.45
N ALA A 62 1.16 6.95 0.76
CA ALA A 62 1.08 8.18 -0.02
C ALA A 62 2.31 9.07 0.14
N THR A 63 2.96 9.03 1.33
CA THR A 63 4.11 9.91 1.64
C THR A 63 5.46 9.21 1.58
N GLY A 64 5.49 7.87 1.71
CA GLY A 64 6.73 7.11 1.90
C GLY A 64 7.38 7.30 3.28
N LYS A 65 6.71 7.98 4.22
CA LYS A 65 7.24 8.32 5.54
C LYS A 65 6.60 7.47 6.63
N PRO A 66 7.31 7.21 7.75
CA PRO A 66 6.72 6.56 8.91
C PRO A 66 5.46 7.28 9.40
N GLN A 67 4.46 6.50 9.79
CA GLN A 67 3.20 6.99 10.37
C GLN A 67 2.89 6.23 11.64
N THR A 68 2.07 6.82 12.51
CA THR A 68 1.80 6.24 13.83
C THR A 68 0.31 6.15 14.10
N TYR A 69 -0.14 5.03 14.67
CA TYR A 69 -1.46 4.94 15.26
C TYR A 69 -1.39 4.45 16.72
N ALA A 70 -2.46 4.72 17.49
CA ALA A 70 -2.53 4.34 18.90
C ALA A 70 -3.89 3.72 19.25
N VAL A 71 -3.87 2.56 19.92
CA VAL A 71 -5.06 1.80 20.32
C VAL A 71 -4.88 1.15 21.69
N VAL A 72 -5.99 0.82 22.36
CA VAL A 72 -5.99 0.08 23.63
C VAL A 72 -5.59 -1.39 23.43
N PRO A 73 -5.25 -2.13 24.50
CA PRO A 73 -4.96 -3.57 24.41
C PRO A 73 -6.20 -4.39 24.05
N GLY A 74 -6.03 -5.67 23.91
CA GLY A 74 -7.10 -6.61 23.69
C GLY A 74 -7.87 -6.33 22.41
N PRO A 75 -9.16 -5.97 22.51
CA PRO A 75 -9.99 -5.68 21.34
C PRO A 75 -9.38 -4.60 20.42
N GLY A 76 -8.75 -3.56 20.97
CA GLY A 76 -8.16 -2.49 20.19
C GLY A 76 -7.02 -2.97 19.29
N LEU A 77 -6.10 -3.77 19.81
CA LEU A 77 -5.06 -4.43 19.01
C LEU A 77 -5.68 -5.37 17.97
N LEU A 78 -6.60 -6.25 18.40
CA LEU A 78 -7.18 -7.27 17.52
C LEU A 78 -7.99 -6.63 16.37
N ASN A 79 -8.77 -5.59 16.65
CA ASN A 79 -9.50 -4.85 15.63
C ASN A 79 -8.57 -4.16 14.61
N SER A 80 -7.37 -3.76 15.00
CA SER A 80 -6.38 -3.15 14.11
C SER A 80 -5.49 -4.15 13.36
N SER A 81 -5.53 -5.44 13.73
CA SER A 81 -4.58 -6.47 13.26
C SER A 81 -4.65 -6.71 11.75
N ALA A 82 -5.81 -6.64 11.13
CA ALA A 82 -5.94 -6.80 9.68
C ALA A 82 -5.18 -5.69 8.90
N ALA A 83 -5.28 -4.44 9.39
CA ALA A 83 -4.54 -3.34 8.81
C ALA A 83 -3.03 -3.45 9.06
N LEU A 84 -2.64 -3.90 10.25
CA LEU A 84 -1.24 -4.13 10.59
C LEU A 84 -0.62 -5.23 9.72
N LEU A 85 -1.34 -6.34 9.51
CA LEU A 85 -0.94 -7.41 8.59
C LEU A 85 -0.84 -6.92 7.15
N THR A 86 -1.75 -6.03 6.73
CA THR A 86 -1.69 -5.40 5.40
C THR A 86 -0.45 -4.50 5.30
N ALA A 87 -0.13 -3.72 6.34
CA ALA A 87 1.10 -2.91 6.39
C ALA A 87 2.36 -3.79 6.28
N TYR A 88 2.40 -4.93 6.98
CA TYR A 88 3.47 -5.93 6.85
C TYR A 88 3.58 -6.44 5.41
N GLY A 89 2.47 -6.88 4.83
CA GLY A 89 2.43 -7.39 3.46
C GLY A 89 2.86 -6.37 2.39
N MET A 90 2.70 -5.09 2.69
CA MET A 90 3.03 -3.97 1.82
C MET A 90 4.39 -3.32 2.13
N ASN A 91 5.10 -3.79 3.13
CA ASN A 91 6.35 -3.17 3.59
C ASN A 91 6.15 -1.67 3.90
N ALA A 92 5.06 -1.35 4.60
CA ALA A 92 4.72 0.03 4.93
C ALA A 92 5.21 0.39 6.34
N PRO A 93 5.89 1.52 6.54
CA PRO A 93 6.42 1.92 7.83
C PRO A 93 5.32 2.50 8.73
N VAL A 94 4.63 1.63 9.47
CA VAL A 94 3.55 1.98 10.40
C VAL A 94 3.94 1.58 11.81
N LEU A 95 4.02 2.56 12.72
CA LEU A 95 4.25 2.34 14.15
C LEU A 95 2.90 2.26 14.89
N ALA A 96 2.66 1.13 15.55
CA ALA A 96 1.54 0.97 16.47
C ALA A 96 1.98 1.22 17.92
N LEU A 97 1.30 2.13 18.61
CA LEU A 97 1.38 2.29 20.06
C LEU A 97 0.18 1.58 20.68
N VAL A 98 0.42 0.46 21.34
CA VAL A 98 -0.65 -0.39 21.89
C VAL A 98 -0.60 -0.34 23.41
N GLY A 99 -1.75 -0.07 24.02
CA GLY A 99 -1.89 -0.16 25.48
C GLY A 99 -1.70 -1.58 26.00
N GLN A 100 -1.51 -1.70 27.31
CA GLN A 100 -1.50 -2.99 28.01
C GLN A 100 -2.16 -2.84 29.37
N ILE A 101 -2.66 -3.95 29.93
CA ILE A 101 -3.16 -4.03 31.31
C ILE A 101 -2.04 -3.68 32.30
N PRO A 102 -2.35 -3.45 33.59
CA PRO A 102 -1.31 -3.10 34.57
C PRO A 102 -0.13 -4.09 34.52
N GLN A 103 1.08 -3.56 34.56
CA GLN A 103 2.32 -4.32 34.34
C GLN A 103 2.44 -5.56 35.24
N ALA A 104 2.05 -5.45 36.50
CA ALA A 104 2.11 -6.56 37.47
C ALA A 104 1.10 -7.68 37.17
N ALA A 105 0.06 -7.43 36.40
CA ALA A 105 -1.00 -8.39 36.07
C ALA A 105 -0.73 -9.15 34.76
N ILE A 106 0.20 -8.69 33.93
CA ILE A 106 0.48 -9.30 32.62
C ILE A 106 0.85 -10.77 32.78
N GLY A 107 0.13 -11.64 32.06
CA GLY A 107 0.34 -13.08 32.04
C GLY A 107 -0.25 -13.84 33.26
N ARG A 108 -0.98 -13.17 34.16
CA ARG A 108 -1.54 -13.79 35.36
C ARG A 108 -2.98 -14.28 35.19
N GLY A 109 -3.70 -13.82 34.16
CA GLY A 109 -5.08 -14.26 33.87
C GLY A 109 -6.08 -13.80 34.96
N PHE A 110 -5.95 -12.59 35.46
CA PHE A 110 -6.82 -12.05 36.51
C PHE A 110 -8.16 -11.51 35.97
N GLY A 111 -8.36 -11.51 34.67
CA GLY A 111 -9.58 -10.98 34.07
C GLY A 111 -9.65 -9.45 34.08
N HIS A 112 -8.51 -8.77 33.95
CA HIS A 112 -8.50 -7.32 33.76
C HIS A 112 -9.20 -6.92 32.48
N LEU A 113 -9.81 -5.72 32.48
CA LEU A 113 -10.40 -5.15 31.27
C LEU A 113 -9.40 -5.20 30.10
N HIS A 114 -9.81 -5.76 28.95
CA HIS A 114 -9.01 -5.94 27.74
C HIS A 114 -7.79 -6.87 27.88
N GLU A 115 -7.74 -7.70 28.91
CA GLU A 115 -6.66 -8.66 29.06
C GLU A 115 -6.66 -9.70 27.93
N ILE A 116 -5.53 -9.88 27.28
CA ILE A 116 -5.25 -11.03 26.41
C ILE A 116 -4.20 -11.90 27.10
N ARG A 117 -4.35 -13.21 27.02
CA ARG A 117 -3.44 -14.17 27.63
C ARG A 117 -1.97 -13.94 27.27
N ASP A 118 -1.69 -13.64 25.99
CA ASP A 118 -0.35 -13.36 25.46
C ASP A 118 -0.42 -12.36 24.29
N GLN A 119 -0.53 -11.08 24.62
CA GLN A 119 -0.58 -10.02 23.62
C GLN A 119 0.74 -9.91 22.84
N ALA A 120 1.87 -10.02 23.52
CA ALA A 120 3.19 -9.94 22.90
C ALA A 120 3.42 -11.08 21.88
N GLY A 121 2.96 -12.29 22.21
CA GLY A 121 3.01 -13.43 21.29
C GLY A 121 2.18 -13.22 20.02
N ILE A 122 1.00 -12.58 20.12
CA ILE A 122 0.20 -12.20 18.94
C ILE A 122 0.95 -11.16 18.10
N ILE A 123 1.46 -10.10 18.74
CA ILE A 123 2.17 -9.01 18.05
C ILE A 123 3.38 -9.55 17.29
N SER A 124 4.18 -10.43 17.90
CA SER A 124 5.40 -10.99 17.29
C SER A 124 5.15 -11.79 16.01
N ARG A 125 3.90 -12.17 15.72
CA ARG A 125 3.49 -12.85 14.47
C ARG A 125 3.00 -11.88 13.37
N LEU A 126 2.81 -10.63 13.73
CA LEU A 126 2.27 -9.61 12.82
C LEU A 126 3.34 -8.62 12.32
N VAL A 127 4.47 -8.50 13.06
CA VAL A 127 5.51 -7.52 12.76
C VAL A 127 6.91 -8.08 13.04
N ASP A 128 7.93 -7.52 12.38
CA ASP A 128 9.32 -7.93 12.59
C ASP A 128 9.96 -7.26 13.81
N PHE A 129 9.45 -6.10 14.24
CA PHE A 129 9.93 -5.42 15.43
C PHE A 129 8.80 -5.13 16.42
N SER A 130 8.95 -5.62 17.63
CA SER A 130 8.08 -5.26 18.75
C SER A 130 8.84 -5.19 20.06
N ALA A 131 8.41 -4.28 20.94
CA ALA A 131 8.99 -4.14 22.27
C ALA A 131 7.94 -3.63 23.27
N ARG A 132 8.24 -3.75 24.56
CA ARG A 132 7.41 -3.22 25.63
C ARG A 132 8.15 -2.15 26.40
N ILE A 133 7.54 -0.97 26.53
CA ILE A 133 8.00 0.12 27.39
C ILE A 133 7.64 -0.24 28.84
N ARG A 134 8.63 -0.37 29.72
CA ARG A 134 8.44 -0.79 31.11
C ARG A 134 8.67 0.33 32.11
N GLU A 135 9.40 1.38 31.67
CA GLU A 135 9.70 2.54 32.49
C GLU A 135 9.91 3.81 31.62
N PRO A 136 9.86 5.02 32.19
CA PRO A 136 9.92 6.26 31.43
C PRO A 136 11.15 6.40 30.54
N ASN A 137 12.30 5.95 31.03
CA ASN A 137 13.58 6.10 30.31
C ASN A 137 13.68 5.23 29.05
N GLU A 138 12.84 4.19 28.90
CA GLU A 138 12.80 3.31 27.75
C GLU A 138 11.99 3.89 26.58
N ALA A 139 11.06 4.83 26.83
CA ALA A 139 10.09 5.27 25.82
C ALA A 139 10.78 5.86 24.57
N ALA A 140 11.65 6.85 24.74
CA ALA A 140 12.31 7.49 23.61
C ALA A 140 13.31 6.57 22.88
N PRO A 141 14.17 5.79 23.57
CA PRO A 141 15.04 4.82 22.89
C PRO A 141 14.28 3.75 22.10
N LEU A 142 13.18 3.22 22.62
CA LEU A 142 12.40 2.19 21.94
C LEU A 142 11.65 2.75 20.72
N ILE A 143 11.14 3.98 20.78
CA ILE A 143 10.59 4.65 19.60
C ILE A 143 11.65 4.84 18.52
N ALA A 144 12.85 5.30 18.91
CA ALA A 144 13.95 5.45 17.97
C ALA A 144 14.38 4.11 17.35
N GLN A 145 14.37 3.02 18.13
CA GLN A 145 14.66 1.67 17.63
C GLN A 145 13.57 1.17 16.68
N ALA A 146 12.29 1.37 17.02
CA ALA A 146 11.16 1.00 16.17
C ALA A 146 11.23 1.72 14.81
N LEU A 147 11.43 3.03 14.82
CA LEU A 147 11.54 3.84 13.60
C LEU A 147 12.76 3.43 12.74
N ARG A 148 13.89 3.09 13.37
CA ARG A 148 15.05 2.54 12.65
C ARG A 148 14.74 1.17 12.05
N ALA A 149 14.13 0.26 12.80
CA ALA A 149 13.74 -1.06 12.30
C ALA A 149 12.79 -0.96 11.10
N MET A 150 11.84 -0.04 11.15
CA MET A 150 10.91 0.23 10.05
C MET A 150 11.57 0.77 8.78
N ALA A 151 12.74 1.39 8.88
CA ALA A 151 13.46 2.01 7.77
C ALA A 151 14.71 1.23 7.33
N SER A 152 15.12 0.19 8.07
CA SER A 152 16.33 -0.58 7.81
C SER A 152 16.02 -1.87 7.05
N GLY A 153 16.79 -2.16 6.00
CA GLY A 153 16.56 -3.32 5.17
C GLY A 153 15.16 -3.28 4.53
N ARG A 154 14.39 -4.35 4.69
CA ARG A 154 12.99 -4.40 4.24
C ARG A 154 12.11 -3.55 5.17
N PRO A 155 11.49 -2.46 4.68
CA PRO A 155 10.57 -1.68 5.49
C PRO A 155 9.37 -2.52 5.97
N GLY A 156 8.83 -2.19 7.16
CA GLY A 156 7.68 -2.89 7.69
C GLY A 156 7.10 -2.18 8.91
N PRO A 157 5.96 -2.65 9.43
CA PRO A 157 5.37 -2.10 10.64
C PRO A 157 6.14 -2.53 11.89
N ALA A 158 6.01 -1.71 12.95
CA ALA A 158 6.52 -2.00 14.28
C ALA A 158 5.45 -1.77 15.34
N VAL A 159 5.55 -2.46 16.48
CA VAL A 159 4.62 -2.31 17.60
C VAL A 159 5.37 -2.05 18.90
N LEU A 160 4.92 -1.04 19.63
CA LEU A 160 5.35 -0.79 21.01
C LEU A 160 4.16 -0.92 21.96
N GLU A 161 4.28 -1.80 22.96
CA GLU A 161 3.32 -1.93 24.04
C GLU A 161 3.72 -1.05 25.23
N CYS A 162 2.72 -0.47 25.92
CA CYS A 162 2.95 0.17 27.21
C CYS A 162 1.79 -0.07 28.16
N ALA A 163 2.07 -0.55 29.38
CA ALA A 163 1.06 -0.78 30.38
C ALA A 163 0.44 0.52 30.90
N MET A 164 -0.85 0.49 31.22
CA MET A 164 -1.62 1.67 31.63
C MET A 164 -1.01 2.38 32.85
N ASP A 165 -0.46 1.63 33.81
CA ASP A 165 0.22 2.15 34.99
C ASP A 165 1.64 2.69 34.70
N VAL A 166 2.24 2.30 33.59
CA VAL A 166 3.56 2.76 33.16
C VAL A 166 3.46 4.11 32.43
N TRP A 167 2.41 4.35 31.62
CA TRP A 167 2.25 5.62 30.89
C TRP A 167 2.36 6.86 31.77
N GLY A 168 1.84 6.78 33.01
CA GLY A 168 1.84 7.91 33.96
C GLY A 168 3.10 8.01 34.82
N ARG A 169 4.00 7.00 34.83
CA ARG A 169 5.25 7.05 35.62
C ARG A 169 6.16 8.17 35.16
N THR A 170 6.86 8.80 36.06
CA THR A 170 7.70 9.96 35.80
C THR A 170 9.19 9.68 35.95
N ALA A 171 10.00 10.39 35.18
CA ALA A 171 11.45 10.50 35.33
C ALA A 171 11.90 11.95 35.10
N PRO A 172 13.14 12.31 35.51
CA PRO A 172 13.69 13.62 35.22
C PRO A 172 13.59 13.98 33.74
N ALA A 173 13.17 15.22 33.45
CA ALA A 173 13.07 15.69 32.08
C ALA A 173 14.45 15.77 31.42
N ARG A 174 14.53 15.35 30.16
CA ARG A 174 15.74 15.43 29.32
C ARG A 174 15.37 15.83 27.90
N SER A 175 16.33 16.41 27.19
CA SER A 175 16.19 16.61 25.73
C SER A 175 16.12 15.28 25.01
N ILE A 176 15.25 15.21 24.01
CA ILE A 176 15.12 14.07 23.13
C ILE A 176 15.45 14.53 21.72
N GLU A 177 16.47 13.93 21.16
CA GLU A 177 16.92 14.18 19.81
C GLU A 177 16.52 13.01 18.91
N ALA A 178 16.36 13.30 17.61
CA ALA A 178 16.14 12.24 16.63
C ALA A 178 17.38 11.34 16.53
N ALA A 179 17.17 10.04 16.54
CA ALA A 179 18.25 9.11 16.26
C ALA A 179 18.67 9.24 14.79
N LEU A 180 19.97 9.22 14.54
CA LEU A 180 20.50 9.20 13.18
C LEU A 180 20.06 7.91 12.46
N PRO A 181 19.75 8.00 11.16
CA PRO A 181 19.51 6.82 10.34
C PRO A 181 20.72 5.86 10.41
N ALA A 182 20.47 4.57 10.31
CA ALA A 182 21.57 3.61 10.14
C ALA A 182 22.32 3.96 8.84
N PRO A 183 23.67 3.86 8.83
CA PRO A 183 24.44 4.05 7.61
C PRO A 183 24.00 3.01 6.57
N ALA A 184 23.87 3.44 5.33
CA ALA A 184 23.59 2.51 4.24
C ALA A 184 24.74 1.50 4.09
N PRO A 185 24.45 0.21 3.88
CA PRO A 185 25.50 -0.76 3.61
C PRO A 185 26.26 -0.38 2.32
N PRO A 186 27.56 -0.69 2.21
CA PRO A 186 28.31 -0.45 1.00
C PRO A 186 27.73 -1.26 -0.16
N LEU A 187 27.84 -0.71 -1.38
CA LEU A 187 27.41 -1.42 -2.58
C LEU A 187 28.37 -2.57 -2.88
N ASP A 188 27.83 -3.70 -3.33
CA ASP A 188 28.63 -4.80 -3.89
C ASP A 188 28.97 -4.46 -5.35
N GLU A 189 30.11 -3.79 -5.55
CA GLU A 189 30.57 -3.36 -6.88
C GLU A 189 30.77 -4.54 -7.83
N ASN A 190 31.28 -5.69 -7.37
CA ASN A 190 31.48 -6.87 -8.21
C ASN A 190 30.14 -7.44 -8.72
N ALA A 191 29.14 -7.52 -7.86
CA ALA A 191 27.80 -7.96 -8.25
C ALA A 191 27.14 -6.96 -9.20
N ILE A 192 27.34 -5.65 -8.99
CA ILE A 192 26.82 -4.60 -9.88
C ILE A 192 27.49 -4.66 -11.25
N GLU A 193 28.80 -4.88 -11.33
CA GLU A 193 29.53 -5.05 -12.60
C GLU A 193 29.05 -6.29 -13.37
N ASP A 194 28.85 -7.43 -12.68
CA ASP A 194 28.28 -8.64 -13.33
C ASP A 194 26.87 -8.39 -13.86
N ALA A 195 26.02 -7.72 -13.07
CA ALA A 195 24.68 -7.32 -13.50
C ALA A 195 24.71 -6.40 -14.72
N ALA A 196 25.58 -5.37 -14.71
CA ALA A 196 25.74 -4.44 -15.82
C ALA A 196 26.22 -5.13 -17.10
N ARG A 197 27.18 -6.04 -16.99
CA ARG A 197 27.67 -6.84 -18.13
C ARG A 197 26.55 -7.70 -18.75
N ARG A 198 25.75 -8.40 -17.91
CA ARG A 198 24.62 -9.22 -18.38
C ARG A 198 23.54 -8.37 -19.04
N LEU A 199 23.18 -7.24 -18.45
CA LEU A 199 22.22 -6.30 -19.04
C LEU A 199 22.74 -5.71 -20.35
N GLY A 200 24.03 -5.37 -20.41
CA GLY A 200 24.68 -4.87 -21.62
C GLY A 200 24.67 -5.87 -22.77
N ALA A 201 24.89 -7.16 -22.48
CA ALA A 201 24.88 -8.24 -23.47
C ALA A 201 23.47 -8.72 -23.88
N SER A 202 22.43 -8.39 -23.11
CA SER A 202 21.05 -8.84 -23.33
C SER A 202 20.49 -8.33 -24.66
N GLN A 203 19.81 -9.20 -25.40
CA GLN A 203 19.10 -8.84 -26.64
C GLN A 203 17.62 -8.52 -26.38
N ARG A 204 17.03 -9.09 -25.35
CA ARG A 204 15.62 -8.95 -24.97
C ARG A 204 15.47 -8.64 -23.47
N PRO A 205 16.04 -7.53 -22.98
CA PRO A 205 15.93 -7.17 -21.58
C PRO A 205 14.49 -6.80 -21.22
N LEU A 206 14.09 -7.15 -19.98
CA LEU A 206 12.80 -6.78 -19.38
C LEU A 206 13.05 -6.27 -17.97
N ILE A 207 12.49 -5.13 -17.60
CA ILE A 207 12.52 -4.61 -16.24
C ILE A 207 11.18 -4.87 -15.58
N ILE A 208 11.18 -5.40 -14.35
CA ILE A 208 9.95 -5.60 -13.56
C ILE A 208 10.09 -4.88 -12.24
N VAL A 209 9.16 -3.98 -11.94
CA VAL A 209 9.21 -3.14 -10.76
C VAL A 209 8.07 -3.42 -9.80
N GLY A 210 8.37 -3.43 -8.50
CA GLY A 210 7.42 -3.50 -7.40
C GLY A 210 7.43 -2.27 -6.52
N GLY A 211 6.89 -2.41 -5.29
CA GLY A 211 6.83 -1.32 -4.32
C GLY A 211 8.18 -0.77 -3.86
N GLY A 212 9.24 -1.59 -3.87
CA GLY A 212 10.59 -1.15 -3.50
C GLY A 212 11.28 -0.27 -4.55
N ALA A 213 10.68 -0.09 -5.73
CA ALA A 213 11.21 0.79 -6.77
C ALA A 213 10.61 2.21 -6.75
N GLN A 214 9.66 2.52 -5.85
CA GLN A 214 8.92 3.80 -5.86
C GLN A 214 9.82 5.03 -5.75
N ASP A 215 10.91 4.94 -5.01
CA ASP A 215 11.86 6.04 -4.82
C ASP A 215 13.01 6.06 -5.85
N ALA A 216 13.03 5.10 -6.78
CA ALA A 216 14.03 4.93 -7.83
C ALA A 216 13.47 5.16 -9.25
N ALA A 217 12.39 5.92 -9.39
CA ALA A 217 11.70 6.12 -10.67
C ALA A 217 12.60 6.71 -11.77
N ALA A 218 13.44 7.68 -11.41
CA ALA A 218 14.37 8.30 -12.36
C ALA A 218 15.42 7.31 -12.86
N GLU A 219 15.96 6.50 -11.95
CA GLU A 219 16.97 5.48 -12.26
C GLU A 219 16.38 4.34 -13.12
N VAL A 220 15.13 3.92 -12.82
CA VAL A 220 14.39 2.95 -13.66
C VAL A 220 14.14 3.51 -15.06
N SER A 221 13.71 4.76 -15.16
CA SER A 221 13.47 5.42 -16.45
C SER A 221 14.75 5.49 -17.28
N GLU A 222 15.87 5.85 -16.67
CA GLU A 222 17.16 5.91 -17.35
C GLU A 222 17.64 4.54 -17.84
N LEU A 223 17.59 3.50 -16.99
CA LEU A 223 17.93 2.14 -17.39
C LEU A 223 17.02 1.61 -18.50
N SER A 224 15.72 1.87 -18.40
CA SER A 224 14.76 1.51 -19.44
C SER A 224 15.12 2.16 -20.78
N ARG A 225 15.47 3.45 -20.77
CA ARG A 225 15.87 4.20 -21.96
C ARG A 225 17.16 3.67 -22.58
N VAL A 226 18.21 3.49 -21.78
CA VAL A 226 19.53 3.01 -22.25
C VAL A 226 19.43 1.61 -22.82
N LEU A 227 18.74 0.72 -22.11
CA LEU A 227 18.56 -0.68 -22.48
C LEU A 227 17.46 -0.90 -23.54
N GLN A 228 16.64 0.12 -23.86
CA GLN A 228 15.38 -0.05 -24.60
C GLN A 228 14.52 -1.18 -24.02
N ALA A 229 14.56 -1.31 -22.68
CA ALA A 229 13.90 -2.37 -21.93
C ALA A 229 12.48 -1.96 -21.55
N PRO A 230 11.45 -2.73 -21.92
CA PRO A 230 10.10 -2.53 -21.41
C PRO A 230 10.08 -2.66 -19.89
N VAL A 231 9.22 -1.85 -19.24
CA VAL A 231 9.05 -1.87 -17.78
C VAL A 231 7.65 -2.37 -17.45
N LEU A 232 7.58 -3.54 -16.83
CA LEU A 232 6.37 -4.07 -16.23
C LEU A 232 6.27 -3.61 -14.78
N ALA A 233 5.27 -2.84 -14.47
CA ALA A 233 4.94 -2.48 -13.10
C ALA A 233 3.87 -3.43 -12.52
N TYR A 234 4.22 -4.19 -11.47
CA TYR A 234 3.20 -4.81 -10.63
C TYR A 234 2.42 -3.74 -9.87
N ARG A 235 1.25 -4.11 -9.30
CA ARG A 235 0.30 -3.20 -8.65
C ARG A 235 0.97 -2.04 -7.89
N ARG A 236 1.91 -2.34 -7.01
CA ARG A 236 2.62 -1.36 -6.18
C ARG A 236 3.81 -0.68 -6.87
N GLY A 237 4.22 -1.17 -8.02
CA GLY A 237 5.23 -0.52 -8.88
C GLY A 237 4.63 0.49 -9.85
N ARG A 238 3.28 0.59 -9.93
CA ARG A 238 2.61 1.51 -10.85
C ARG A 238 3.02 2.95 -10.58
N GLY A 239 3.31 3.68 -11.65
CA GLY A 239 3.80 5.06 -11.60
C GLY A 239 5.33 5.21 -11.48
N VAL A 240 6.08 4.13 -11.25
CA VAL A 240 7.56 4.16 -11.29
C VAL A 240 8.04 4.55 -12.70
N LEU A 241 7.40 4.02 -13.73
CA LEU A 241 7.51 4.56 -15.09
C LEU A 241 6.12 5.08 -15.50
N ASP A 242 6.08 6.32 -16.02
CA ASP A 242 4.84 6.94 -16.52
C ASP A 242 4.17 6.03 -17.54
N SER A 243 2.85 5.81 -17.38
CA SER A 243 2.08 4.96 -18.30
C SER A 243 2.02 5.49 -19.75
N ARG A 244 2.39 6.75 -19.97
CA ARG A 244 2.50 7.36 -21.31
C ARG A 244 3.83 7.02 -22.01
N ASN A 245 4.82 6.55 -21.25
CA ASN A 245 6.10 6.14 -21.82
C ASN A 245 5.89 4.89 -22.69
N PRO A 246 6.36 4.87 -23.95
CA PRO A 246 6.20 3.71 -24.84
C PRO A 246 6.76 2.39 -24.30
N LEU A 247 7.74 2.46 -23.40
CA LEU A 247 8.34 1.29 -22.73
C LEU A 247 7.53 0.84 -21.48
N SER A 248 6.52 1.59 -21.04
CA SER A 248 5.65 1.19 -19.93
C SER A 248 4.62 0.17 -20.39
N ILE A 249 4.59 -1.01 -19.76
CA ILE A 249 3.70 -2.11 -20.16
C ILE A 249 2.87 -2.64 -18.99
N THR A 250 1.73 -3.23 -19.32
CA THR A 250 0.83 -3.86 -18.35
C THR A 250 1.06 -5.36 -18.22
N LEU A 251 0.46 -5.98 -17.21
CA LEU A 251 0.67 -7.38 -16.84
C LEU A 251 0.50 -8.37 -18.01
N PRO A 252 -0.56 -8.29 -18.86
CA PRO A 252 -0.73 -9.26 -19.95
C PRO A 252 0.38 -9.19 -21.00
N LEU A 253 0.81 -7.98 -21.38
CA LEU A 253 1.94 -7.82 -22.31
C LEU A 253 3.27 -8.22 -21.65
N GLY A 254 3.42 -7.93 -20.36
CA GLY A 254 4.60 -8.35 -19.59
C GLY A 254 4.80 -9.86 -19.59
N ARG A 255 3.72 -10.65 -19.50
CA ARG A 255 3.80 -12.11 -19.63
C ARG A 255 4.25 -12.56 -21.05
N GLU A 256 3.77 -11.89 -22.08
CA GLU A 256 4.21 -12.21 -23.45
C GLU A 256 5.71 -11.94 -23.63
N LEU A 257 6.19 -10.79 -23.13
CA LEU A 257 7.61 -10.43 -23.18
C LEU A 257 8.48 -11.27 -22.24
N TRP A 258 7.93 -11.77 -21.13
CA TRP A 258 8.63 -12.73 -20.25
C TRP A 258 9.05 -13.99 -21.01
N ARG A 259 8.21 -14.47 -21.92
CA ARG A 259 8.54 -15.62 -22.78
C ARG A 259 9.77 -15.38 -23.65
N GLU A 260 10.00 -14.13 -24.08
CA GLU A 260 11.04 -13.74 -25.02
C GLU A 260 12.31 -13.21 -24.33
N ALA A 261 12.20 -12.84 -23.04
CA ALA A 261 13.28 -12.20 -22.31
C ALA A 261 14.46 -13.17 -22.10
N ASP A 262 15.67 -12.67 -22.30
CA ASP A 262 16.93 -13.36 -21.96
C ASP A 262 17.49 -12.88 -20.60
N VAL A 263 17.23 -11.60 -20.24
CA VAL A 263 17.58 -11.04 -18.94
C VAL A 263 16.38 -10.29 -18.35
N VAL A 264 16.06 -10.55 -17.08
CA VAL A 264 15.07 -9.80 -16.30
C VAL A 264 15.75 -9.08 -15.15
N LEU A 265 15.60 -7.76 -15.09
CA LEU A 265 15.94 -6.94 -13.92
C LEU A 265 14.69 -6.74 -13.06
N ALA A 266 14.64 -7.42 -11.91
CA ALA A 266 13.52 -7.36 -10.97
C ALA A 266 13.87 -6.46 -9.79
N VAL A 267 13.17 -5.32 -9.63
CA VAL A 267 13.50 -4.27 -8.67
C VAL A 267 12.41 -4.14 -7.62
N GLY A 268 12.74 -4.43 -6.37
CA GLY A 268 11.85 -4.27 -5.22
C GLY A 268 10.51 -5.00 -5.38
N THR A 269 10.55 -6.21 -5.93
CA THR A 269 9.39 -7.05 -6.22
C THR A 269 9.66 -8.50 -5.86
N ARG A 270 8.64 -9.18 -5.30
CA ARG A 270 8.72 -10.64 -5.07
C ARG A 270 8.77 -11.47 -6.35
N LEU A 271 8.45 -10.87 -7.48
CA LEU A 271 8.40 -11.54 -8.78
C LEU A 271 7.49 -12.79 -8.79
N PHE A 272 6.43 -12.77 -7.97
CA PHE A 272 5.58 -13.92 -7.70
C PHE A 272 5.02 -14.56 -8.97
N SER A 273 4.42 -13.79 -9.89
CA SER A 273 3.83 -14.36 -11.11
C SER A 273 4.87 -14.98 -12.04
N GLY A 274 6.07 -14.40 -12.11
CA GLY A 274 7.17 -14.96 -12.90
C GLY A 274 7.54 -16.38 -12.44
N PHE A 275 7.73 -16.53 -11.14
CA PHE A 275 8.15 -17.83 -10.58
C PHE A 275 7.01 -18.85 -10.49
N THR A 276 5.83 -18.45 -10.03
CA THR A 276 4.75 -19.39 -9.70
C THR A 276 3.79 -19.68 -10.85
N GLN A 277 3.65 -18.74 -11.79
CA GLN A 277 2.67 -18.85 -12.88
C GLN A 277 3.34 -18.98 -14.26
N TRP A 278 4.25 -18.06 -14.60
CA TRP A 278 4.79 -17.95 -15.96
C TRP A 278 5.92 -18.93 -16.24
N GLY A 279 6.63 -19.37 -15.19
CA GLY A 279 7.75 -20.32 -15.26
C GLY A 279 9.08 -19.67 -15.58
N ILE A 280 10.15 -20.42 -15.30
CA ILE A 280 11.54 -20.06 -15.58
C ILE A 280 12.21 -21.25 -16.29
N ASP A 281 13.30 -20.99 -17.02
CA ASP A 281 14.16 -21.98 -17.67
C ASP A 281 15.63 -21.53 -17.60
N ALA A 282 16.52 -22.32 -18.16
CA ALA A 282 17.96 -22.07 -18.15
C ALA A 282 18.38 -20.87 -19.05
N GLU A 283 17.53 -20.45 -19.97
CA GLU A 283 17.81 -19.35 -20.92
C GLU A 283 17.52 -17.98 -20.31
N LEU A 284 16.79 -17.92 -19.17
CA LEU A 284 16.40 -16.68 -18.50
C LEU A 284 17.34 -16.35 -17.34
N ALA A 285 18.17 -15.34 -17.49
CA ALA A 285 18.94 -14.78 -16.38
C ALA A 285 18.10 -13.76 -15.59
N ILE A 286 17.95 -13.98 -14.28
CA ILE A 286 17.20 -13.07 -13.40
C ILE A 286 18.18 -12.33 -12.50
N ILE A 287 18.16 -11.01 -12.55
CA ILE A 287 18.87 -10.10 -11.66
C ILE A 287 17.87 -9.53 -10.66
N ARG A 288 18.12 -9.69 -9.37
CA ARG A 288 17.24 -9.24 -8.30
C ARG A 288 17.87 -8.06 -7.56
N VAL A 289 17.13 -6.95 -7.41
CA VAL A 289 17.45 -5.82 -6.53
C VAL A 289 16.43 -5.81 -5.41
N ASP A 290 16.85 -6.07 -4.18
CA ASP A 290 15.96 -6.11 -3.02
C ASP A 290 16.66 -5.61 -1.76
N ALA A 291 15.90 -4.98 -0.86
CA ALA A 291 16.41 -4.53 0.44
C ALA A 291 16.53 -5.69 1.46
N ASP A 292 15.78 -6.77 1.25
CA ASP A 292 15.79 -7.97 2.07
C ASP A 292 16.78 -9.00 1.50
N PRO A 293 17.83 -9.37 2.24
CA PRO A 293 18.83 -10.33 1.73
C PRO A 293 18.28 -11.74 1.50
N GLU A 294 17.15 -12.12 2.13
CA GLU A 294 16.55 -13.44 1.98
C GLU A 294 15.59 -13.52 0.77
N GLU A 295 15.01 -12.39 0.36
CA GLU A 295 13.96 -12.36 -0.67
C GLU A 295 14.45 -12.84 -2.06
N PRO A 296 15.67 -12.51 -2.53
CA PRO A 296 16.12 -12.92 -3.86
C PRO A 296 16.14 -14.43 -4.08
N GLU A 297 16.43 -15.22 -3.07
CA GLU A 297 16.55 -16.69 -3.18
C GLU A 297 15.26 -17.44 -2.78
N ARG A 298 14.22 -16.75 -2.36
CA ARG A 298 12.98 -17.35 -1.82
C ARG A 298 12.29 -18.34 -2.76
N PHE A 299 12.31 -18.11 -4.07
CA PHE A 299 11.68 -18.99 -5.05
C PHE A 299 12.71 -19.76 -5.87
N ALA A 300 13.78 -19.11 -6.30
CA ALA A 300 14.86 -19.70 -7.06
C ALA A 300 16.08 -18.77 -6.96
N ARG A 301 17.28 -19.36 -7.00
CA ARG A 301 18.52 -18.58 -6.97
C ARG A 301 18.64 -17.70 -8.22
N PRO A 302 18.79 -16.39 -8.08
CA PRO A 302 18.97 -15.48 -9.22
C PRO A 302 20.36 -15.63 -9.84
N ALA A 303 20.54 -15.16 -11.06
CA ALA A 303 21.85 -15.04 -11.68
C ALA A 303 22.74 -14.02 -10.96
N VAL A 304 22.13 -12.93 -10.47
CA VAL A 304 22.78 -11.92 -9.62
C VAL A 304 21.78 -11.41 -8.59
N ALA A 305 22.21 -11.31 -7.32
CA ALA A 305 21.46 -10.64 -6.23
C ALA A 305 22.18 -9.35 -5.84
N LEU A 306 21.47 -8.23 -5.87
CA LEU A 306 21.91 -6.90 -5.46
C LEU A 306 21.13 -6.50 -4.23
N ILE A 307 21.77 -6.58 -3.06
CA ILE A 307 21.10 -6.35 -1.77
C ILE A 307 21.29 -4.89 -1.34
N GLY A 308 20.19 -4.19 -1.11
CA GLY A 308 20.18 -2.81 -0.63
C GLY A 308 19.06 -1.95 -1.21
N ASP A 309 19.19 -0.64 -1.00
CA ASP A 309 18.29 0.36 -1.57
C ASP A 309 18.41 0.36 -3.11
N ALA A 310 17.27 0.25 -3.77
CA ALA A 310 17.19 0.22 -5.24
C ALA A 310 17.82 1.47 -5.87
N LYS A 311 17.63 2.64 -5.29
CA LYS A 311 18.05 3.90 -5.90
C LYS A 311 19.57 4.02 -6.13
N PRO A 312 20.46 3.87 -5.13
CA PRO A 312 21.89 3.89 -5.36
C PRO A 312 22.37 2.72 -6.23
N ILE A 313 21.79 1.53 -6.09
CA ILE A 313 22.16 0.37 -6.91
C ILE A 313 21.85 0.65 -8.39
N LEU A 314 20.64 1.09 -8.72
CA LEU A 314 20.25 1.34 -10.12
C LEU A 314 21.00 2.51 -10.72
N ARG A 315 21.32 3.55 -9.92
CA ARG A 315 22.17 4.65 -10.36
C ARG A 315 23.55 4.16 -10.75
N ARG A 316 24.15 3.27 -9.95
CA ARG A 316 25.44 2.68 -10.24
C ARG A 316 25.40 1.77 -11.46
N LEU A 317 24.36 0.94 -11.59
CA LEU A 317 24.11 0.12 -12.78
C LEU A 317 24.03 0.97 -14.06
N ALA A 318 23.29 2.07 -14.03
CA ALA A 318 23.15 2.94 -15.19
C ALA A 318 24.47 3.56 -15.66
N GLN A 319 25.42 3.76 -14.75
CA GLN A 319 26.78 4.24 -15.08
C GLN A 319 27.67 3.17 -15.75
N LEU A 320 27.42 1.89 -15.43
CA LEU A 320 28.26 0.77 -15.88
C LEU A 320 27.71 0.03 -17.09
N VAL A 321 26.41 0.12 -17.34
CA VAL A 321 25.83 -0.46 -18.56
C VAL A 321 26.43 0.25 -19.77
N PRO A 322 26.98 -0.49 -20.77
CA PRO A 322 27.55 0.12 -21.95
C PRO A 322 26.56 1.03 -22.67
N GLY A 323 27.00 2.26 -22.95
CA GLY A 323 26.18 3.31 -23.58
C GLY A 323 26.02 3.17 -25.10
N GLU A 324 26.17 1.97 -25.67
CA GLU A 324 25.89 1.74 -27.08
C GLU A 324 24.42 2.01 -27.39
N GLU A 325 24.16 2.78 -28.45
CA GLU A 325 22.80 3.13 -28.85
C GLU A 325 22.06 1.88 -29.34
N ARG A 326 21.04 1.47 -28.58
CA ARG A 326 20.20 0.34 -28.97
C ARG A 326 19.09 0.79 -29.90
N ALA A 327 18.73 -0.04 -30.86
CA ALA A 327 17.58 0.22 -31.72
C ALA A 327 16.31 0.40 -30.88
N SER A 328 15.54 1.43 -31.18
CA SER A 328 14.29 1.72 -30.48
C SER A 328 13.28 0.60 -30.64
N ARG A 329 12.67 0.19 -29.53
CA ARG A 329 11.59 -0.80 -29.50
C ARG A 329 10.19 -0.16 -29.48
N HIS A 330 10.10 1.16 -29.63
CA HIS A 330 8.81 1.88 -29.47
C HIS A 330 7.75 1.36 -30.45
N ALA A 331 8.08 1.26 -31.77
CA ALA A 331 7.11 0.79 -32.76
C ALA A 331 6.66 -0.66 -32.54
N GLU A 332 7.59 -1.56 -32.13
CA GLU A 332 7.27 -2.95 -31.75
C GLU A 332 6.27 -2.95 -30.59
N LEU A 333 6.57 -2.20 -29.54
CA LEU A 333 5.74 -2.19 -28.31
C LEU A 333 4.41 -1.49 -28.54
N GLU A 334 4.35 -0.43 -29.31
CA GLU A 334 3.10 0.25 -29.68
C GLU A 334 2.14 -0.69 -30.43
N ALA A 335 2.65 -1.45 -31.40
CA ALA A 335 1.86 -2.46 -32.09
C ALA A 335 1.34 -3.54 -31.15
N ARG A 336 2.19 -4.08 -30.26
CA ARG A 336 1.78 -5.08 -29.25
C ARG A 336 0.78 -4.52 -28.24
N GLN A 337 0.97 -3.29 -27.78
CA GLN A 337 0.02 -2.62 -26.90
C GLN A 337 -1.33 -2.39 -27.57
N ALA A 338 -1.35 -2.04 -28.88
CA ALA A 338 -2.59 -1.91 -29.63
C ALA A 338 -3.35 -3.24 -29.72
N MET A 339 -2.65 -4.34 -30.01
CA MET A 339 -3.25 -5.68 -29.98
C MET A 339 -3.78 -6.05 -28.58
N MET A 340 -3.04 -5.71 -27.53
CA MET A 340 -3.48 -5.97 -26.16
C MET A 340 -4.70 -5.13 -25.79
N ARG A 341 -4.75 -3.85 -26.17
CA ARG A 341 -5.95 -2.99 -25.99
C ARG A 341 -7.18 -3.60 -26.66
N ALA A 342 -7.02 -4.13 -27.89
CA ALA A 342 -8.13 -4.82 -28.58
C ALA A 342 -8.62 -6.05 -27.80
N ARG A 343 -7.73 -6.84 -27.21
CA ARG A 343 -8.11 -7.98 -26.35
C ARG A 343 -8.81 -7.53 -25.06
N LEU A 344 -8.35 -6.43 -24.46
CA LEU A 344 -8.93 -5.87 -23.24
C LEU A 344 -10.25 -5.11 -23.50
N ALA A 345 -10.65 -4.90 -24.75
CA ALA A 345 -11.88 -4.18 -25.11
C ALA A 345 -13.16 -4.81 -24.54
N LYS A 346 -13.14 -6.11 -24.19
CA LYS A 346 -14.27 -6.75 -23.49
C LYS A 346 -14.50 -6.21 -22.07
N LEU A 347 -13.51 -5.52 -21.48
CA LEU A 347 -13.65 -4.80 -20.23
C LEU A 347 -14.16 -3.35 -20.44
N ALA A 348 -14.81 -3.06 -21.57
CA ALA A 348 -15.30 -1.72 -21.89
C ALA A 348 -16.20 -1.08 -20.83
N PRO A 349 -17.11 -1.82 -20.13
CA PRO A 349 -17.89 -1.21 -19.05
C PRO A 349 -17.02 -0.66 -17.93
N GLN A 350 -16.00 -1.43 -17.48
CA GLN A 350 -15.06 -0.97 -16.47
C GLN A 350 -14.16 0.15 -16.99
N ALA A 351 -13.65 0.03 -18.22
CA ALA A 351 -12.79 1.01 -18.86
C ALA A 351 -13.44 2.40 -18.90
N GLY A 352 -14.72 2.49 -19.28
CA GLY A 352 -15.41 3.78 -19.36
C GLY A 352 -15.50 4.51 -18.01
N PHE A 353 -15.71 3.80 -16.91
CA PHE A 353 -15.69 4.40 -15.57
C PHE A 353 -14.26 4.80 -15.14
N LEU A 354 -13.26 3.96 -15.44
CA LEU A 354 -11.86 4.25 -15.12
C LEU A 354 -11.34 5.45 -15.93
N GLU A 355 -11.70 5.57 -17.19
CA GLU A 355 -11.41 6.72 -18.05
C GLU A 355 -12.07 8.00 -17.52
N ALA A 356 -13.32 7.92 -17.05
CA ALA A 356 -14.00 9.04 -16.41
C ALA A 356 -13.25 9.53 -15.16
N ILE A 357 -12.76 8.61 -14.33
CA ILE A 357 -11.95 8.95 -13.15
C ILE A 357 -10.61 9.56 -13.59
N ARG A 358 -9.90 8.94 -14.53
CA ARG A 358 -8.59 9.45 -14.97
C ARG A 358 -8.67 10.84 -15.62
N ALA A 359 -9.74 11.10 -16.36
CA ALA A 359 -9.93 12.37 -17.05
C ALA A 359 -10.11 13.58 -16.11
N GLU A 360 -10.61 13.36 -14.90
CA GLU A 360 -10.85 14.43 -13.92
C GLU A 360 -9.80 14.43 -12.79
N LEU A 361 -9.16 13.30 -12.49
CA LEU A 361 -8.11 13.23 -11.48
C LEU A 361 -6.81 13.84 -12.02
N PRO A 362 -6.19 14.83 -11.35
CA PRO A 362 -4.89 15.38 -11.77
C PRO A 362 -3.80 14.30 -11.88
N GLU A 363 -2.71 14.61 -12.57
CA GLU A 363 -1.61 13.66 -12.81
C GLU A 363 -0.96 13.18 -11.52
N ASP A 364 -0.87 14.03 -10.52
CA ASP A 364 -0.35 13.77 -9.17
C ASP A 364 -1.45 13.38 -8.16
N GLY A 365 -2.71 13.34 -8.59
CA GLY A 365 -3.84 12.89 -7.79
C GLY A 365 -3.73 11.39 -7.46
N ILE A 366 -4.19 11.00 -6.27
CA ILE A 366 -4.05 9.64 -5.77
C ILE A 366 -5.32 8.84 -6.04
N PHE A 367 -5.14 7.69 -6.68
CA PHE A 367 -6.16 6.66 -6.88
C PHE A 367 -5.93 5.49 -5.93
N VAL A 368 -6.95 5.15 -5.14
CA VAL A 368 -6.91 4.01 -4.21
C VAL A 368 -7.85 2.93 -4.73
N ASP A 369 -7.29 1.76 -5.09
CA ASP A 369 -8.09 0.65 -5.57
C ASP A 369 -8.69 -0.16 -4.39
N GLU A 370 -9.68 -1.00 -4.71
CA GLU A 370 -10.33 -1.93 -3.78
C GLU A 370 -10.55 -3.27 -4.48
N VAL A 371 -10.84 -4.31 -3.71
CA VAL A 371 -11.19 -5.65 -4.20
C VAL A 371 -12.61 -5.65 -4.77
N THR A 372 -12.74 -5.15 -6.00
CA THR A 372 -14.02 -5.02 -6.71
C THR A 372 -13.87 -5.37 -8.18
N GLN A 373 -14.97 -5.52 -8.91
CA GLN A 373 -14.96 -5.74 -10.36
C GLN A 373 -14.21 -4.62 -11.10
N ILE A 374 -14.38 -3.36 -10.67
CA ILE A 374 -13.67 -2.20 -11.21
C ILE A 374 -12.21 -2.21 -10.76
N GLY A 375 -11.90 -2.58 -9.50
CA GLY A 375 -10.54 -2.61 -8.96
C GLY A 375 -9.64 -3.59 -9.70
N PHE A 376 -10.14 -4.81 -9.97
CA PHE A 376 -9.38 -5.78 -10.75
C PHE A 376 -9.09 -5.27 -12.17
N ALA A 377 -10.04 -4.59 -12.80
CA ALA A 377 -9.84 -3.97 -14.11
C ALA A 377 -8.89 -2.77 -14.02
N ALA A 378 -8.94 -1.96 -12.95
CA ALA A 378 -8.05 -0.82 -12.75
C ALA A 378 -6.57 -1.22 -12.72
N ARG A 379 -6.26 -2.39 -12.16
CA ARG A 379 -4.90 -2.96 -12.15
C ARG A 379 -4.32 -3.18 -13.55
N LEU A 380 -5.17 -3.29 -14.56
CA LEU A 380 -4.79 -3.51 -15.96
C LEU A 380 -4.93 -2.24 -16.81
N LEU A 381 -5.96 -1.42 -16.54
CA LEU A 381 -6.42 -0.38 -17.45
C LEU A 381 -6.15 1.06 -16.99
N PHE A 382 -6.08 1.32 -15.65
CA PHE A 382 -5.97 2.68 -15.16
C PHE A 382 -4.57 3.26 -15.41
N PRO A 383 -4.39 4.38 -16.15
CA PRO A 383 -3.08 5.00 -16.36
C PRO A 383 -2.56 5.66 -15.08
N VAL A 384 -1.28 5.46 -14.78
CA VAL A 384 -0.59 6.03 -13.61
C VAL A 384 0.65 6.77 -14.08
N TYR A 385 0.81 8.03 -13.67
CA TYR A 385 1.81 8.93 -14.24
C TYR A 385 2.96 9.25 -13.28
N ALA A 386 2.76 9.05 -11.97
CA ALA A 386 3.76 9.36 -10.95
C ALA A 386 3.81 8.28 -9.86
N PRO A 387 4.96 8.11 -9.19
CA PRO A 387 5.10 7.25 -8.03
C PRO A 387 4.10 7.60 -6.93
N ARG A 388 3.65 6.60 -6.15
CA ARG A 388 2.77 6.75 -4.98
C ARG A 388 1.38 7.33 -5.28
N THR A 389 0.96 7.38 -6.56
CA THR A 389 -0.38 7.86 -6.96
C THR A 389 -1.36 6.73 -7.27
N PHE A 390 -0.95 5.46 -7.16
CA PHE A 390 -1.81 4.28 -7.26
C PHE A 390 -1.60 3.38 -6.05
N LEU A 391 -2.54 3.39 -5.11
CA LEU A 391 -2.48 2.59 -3.90
C LEU A 391 -3.35 1.34 -4.06
N SER A 392 -2.76 0.16 -3.82
CA SER A 392 -3.40 -1.15 -3.99
C SER A 392 -3.01 -2.07 -2.84
N PRO A 393 -3.89 -2.97 -2.34
CA PRO A 393 -3.72 -3.69 -1.06
C PRO A 393 -2.59 -4.74 -1.05
N GLY A 394 -1.83 -4.86 -2.12
CA GLY A 394 -0.78 -5.86 -2.19
C GLY A 394 -1.33 -7.29 -2.24
N TYR A 395 -0.61 -8.25 -1.66
CA TYR A 395 -1.03 -9.67 -1.70
C TYR A 395 -2.05 -10.04 -0.62
N GLN A 396 -2.27 -9.20 0.39
CA GLN A 396 -3.30 -9.45 1.38
C GLN A 396 -4.70 -9.33 0.77
N ASP A 397 -4.86 -8.41 -0.16
CA ASP A 397 -6.03 -8.26 -1.04
C ASP A 397 -7.37 -8.37 -0.29
N ASN A 398 -7.45 -7.73 0.88
CA ASN A 398 -8.58 -7.80 1.79
C ASN A 398 -9.63 -6.73 1.53
N LEU A 399 -10.89 -7.09 1.70
CA LEU A 399 -12.03 -6.18 1.65
C LEU A 399 -11.96 -5.12 2.77
N GLY A 400 -12.47 -3.93 2.50
CA GLY A 400 -12.59 -2.85 3.48
C GLY A 400 -11.31 -2.06 3.75
N TRP A 401 -10.23 -2.36 3.05
CA TRP A 401 -8.99 -1.60 3.19
C TRP A 401 -9.05 -0.23 2.52
N GLY A 402 -9.78 -0.11 1.40
CA GLY A 402 -9.70 1.02 0.47
C GLY A 402 -10.14 2.34 1.06
N PHE A 403 -11.35 2.43 1.61
CA PHE A 403 -11.92 3.69 2.10
C PHE A 403 -11.11 4.30 3.25
N ALA A 404 -10.83 3.55 4.31
CA ALA A 404 -10.08 4.07 5.46
C ALA A 404 -8.61 4.38 5.09
N THR A 405 -7.99 3.59 4.20
CA THR A 405 -6.65 3.87 3.65
C THR A 405 -6.67 5.18 2.85
N ALA A 406 -7.67 5.39 2.02
CA ALA A 406 -7.82 6.62 1.25
C ALA A 406 -8.02 7.85 2.14
N LEU A 407 -8.74 7.73 3.27
CA LEU A 407 -8.84 8.80 4.26
C LEU A 407 -7.47 9.20 4.81
N GLY A 408 -6.63 8.22 5.12
CA GLY A 408 -5.26 8.46 5.58
C GLY A 408 -4.41 9.15 4.52
N ALA A 409 -4.48 8.69 3.26
CA ALA A 409 -3.79 9.30 2.14
C ALA A 409 -4.26 10.76 1.92
N ALA A 410 -5.57 11.01 1.92
CA ALA A 410 -6.15 12.35 1.77
C ALA A 410 -5.79 13.28 2.94
N HIS A 411 -5.72 12.75 4.16
CA HIS A 411 -5.28 13.53 5.32
C HIS A 411 -3.80 13.94 5.20
N ALA A 412 -2.94 13.02 4.75
CA ALA A 412 -1.50 13.26 4.62
C ALA A 412 -1.12 14.07 3.37
N ARG A 413 -1.93 14.03 2.30
CA ARG A 413 -1.73 14.72 1.02
C ARG A 413 -2.92 15.62 0.70
N ARG A 414 -3.10 16.67 1.53
CA ARG A 414 -4.14 17.68 1.35
C ARG A 414 -3.92 18.58 0.13
N ASP A 415 -2.73 18.55 -0.44
CA ASP A 415 -2.31 19.29 -1.63
C ASP A 415 -2.95 18.75 -2.92
N VAL A 416 -3.25 17.44 -2.98
CA VAL A 416 -3.80 16.77 -4.18
C VAL A 416 -5.14 16.11 -3.90
N PRO A 417 -6.02 15.96 -4.90
CA PRO A 417 -7.22 15.16 -4.78
C PRO A 417 -6.90 13.67 -4.59
N VAL A 418 -7.70 13.03 -3.73
CA VAL A 418 -7.67 11.57 -3.55
C VAL A 418 -9.03 11.00 -3.92
N VAL A 419 -9.03 9.98 -4.77
CA VAL A 419 -10.22 9.20 -5.10
C VAL A 419 -10.02 7.74 -4.71
N SER A 420 -10.99 7.19 -4.00
CA SER A 420 -11.08 5.76 -3.71
C SER A 420 -12.22 5.15 -4.52
N ILE A 421 -12.00 3.99 -5.10
CA ILE A 421 -13.10 3.14 -5.53
C ILE A 421 -13.39 2.11 -4.45
N ALA A 422 -14.64 1.71 -4.32
CA ALA A 422 -15.06 0.65 -3.41
C ALA A 422 -16.21 -0.15 -4.02
N GLY A 423 -16.34 -1.42 -3.71
CA GLY A 423 -17.59 -2.16 -3.88
C GLY A 423 -18.51 -1.86 -2.69
N ASP A 424 -19.81 -2.06 -2.89
CA ASP A 424 -20.82 -1.89 -1.86
C ASP A 424 -20.52 -2.69 -0.57
N GLY A 425 -20.18 -3.98 -0.72
CA GLY A 425 -19.80 -4.82 0.41
C GLY A 425 -18.49 -4.36 1.08
N GLY A 426 -17.45 -4.03 0.30
CA GLY A 426 -16.17 -3.57 0.84
C GLY A 426 -16.27 -2.22 1.53
N PHE A 427 -17.04 -1.28 1.00
CA PHE A 427 -17.25 0.04 1.60
C PHE A 427 -17.85 -0.06 3.02
N LEU A 428 -18.83 -0.94 3.21
CA LEU A 428 -19.51 -1.08 4.49
C LEU A 428 -18.61 -1.61 5.63
N PHE A 429 -17.44 -2.21 5.34
CA PHE A 429 -16.47 -2.60 6.37
C PHE A 429 -15.88 -1.43 7.15
N ALA A 430 -15.83 -0.23 6.54
CA ALA A 430 -15.23 0.96 7.15
C ALA A 430 -16.07 2.22 6.95
N SER A 431 -17.32 2.09 6.54
CA SER A 431 -18.22 3.23 6.21
C SER A 431 -18.51 4.16 7.39
N ASN A 432 -18.41 3.67 8.62
CA ASN A 432 -18.48 4.46 9.86
C ASN A 432 -17.41 5.56 9.91
N GLU A 433 -16.31 5.43 9.20
CA GLU A 433 -15.26 6.45 9.11
C GLU A 433 -15.67 7.67 8.25
N LEU A 434 -16.86 7.67 7.65
CA LEU A 434 -17.48 8.90 7.15
C LEU A 434 -17.61 9.96 8.27
N ALA A 435 -17.92 9.52 9.50
CA ALA A 435 -17.93 10.42 10.66
C ALA A 435 -16.56 11.02 10.94
N THR A 436 -15.49 10.24 10.81
CA THR A 436 -14.10 10.71 10.95
C THR A 436 -13.75 11.71 9.85
N ALA A 437 -14.10 11.40 8.60
CA ALA A 437 -13.86 12.28 7.46
C ALA A 437 -14.52 13.64 7.62
N VAL A 438 -15.80 13.67 8.01
CA VAL A 438 -16.57 14.90 8.25
C VAL A 438 -15.99 15.68 9.44
N HIS A 439 -15.76 15.01 10.59
CA HIS A 439 -15.25 15.66 11.79
C HIS A 439 -13.90 16.36 11.57
N HIS A 440 -12.98 15.67 10.88
CA HIS A 440 -11.62 16.18 10.64
C HIS A 440 -11.49 16.95 9.32
N ARG A 441 -12.59 17.20 8.61
CA ARG A 441 -12.65 17.92 7.33
C ARG A 441 -11.64 17.34 6.33
N ILE A 442 -11.74 16.03 6.09
CA ILE A 442 -10.88 15.32 5.14
C ILE A 442 -11.61 15.25 3.80
N ALA A 443 -11.11 15.98 2.82
CA ALA A 443 -11.62 15.95 1.47
C ALA A 443 -11.18 14.66 0.78
N LEU A 444 -12.08 13.68 0.72
CA LEU A 444 -11.91 12.43 0.00
C LEU A 444 -13.11 12.21 -0.90
N THR A 445 -12.89 11.81 -2.14
CA THR A 445 -13.96 11.30 -3.00
C THR A 445 -13.96 9.78 -2.98
N VAL A 446 -15.06 9.16 -2.56
CA VAL A 446 -15.24 7.71 -2.66
C VAL A 446 -16.32 7.38 -3.70
N VAL A 447 -15.98 6.51 -4.66
CA VAL A 447 -16.90 6.01 -5.68
C VAL A 447 -17.30 4.60 -5.31
N VAL A 448 -18.54 4.40 -4.90
CA VAL A 448 -19.09 3.10 -4.50
C VAL A 448 -19.78 2.47 -5.70
N PHE A 449 -19.20 1.43 -6.26
CA PHE A 449 -19.81 0.61 -7.29
C PHE A 449 -20.71 -0.43 -6.62
N ASN A 450 -22.02 -0.22 -6.78
CA ASN A 450 -23.06 -1.00 -6.10
C ASN A 450 -23.67 -2.03 -7.08
N ASP A 451 -23.28 -3.30 -6.94
CA ASP A 451 -23.84 -4.43 -7.70
C ASP A 451 -24.72 -5.36 -6.84
N GLY A 452 -24.94 -5.03 -5.57
CA GLY A 452 -25.75 -5.80 -4.64
C GLY A 452 -25.18 -7.18 -4.30
N ALA A 453 -23.85 -7.35 -4.42
CA ALA A 453 -23.23 -8.66 -4.21
C ALA A 453 -21.73 -8.58 -3.83
N PHE A 454 -21.22 -9.63 -3.22
CA PHE A 454 -19.80 -9.95 -3.29
C PHE A 454 -19.49 -10.56 -4.68
N GLY A 455 -19.46 -9.71 -5.71
CA GLY A 455 -19.57 -10.09 -7.12
C GLY A 455 -18.52 -11.11 -7.59
N ASN A 456 -17.25 -11.02 -7.13
CA ASN A 456 -16.23 -12.01 -7.50
C ASN A 456 -16.47 -13.37 -6.84
N VAL A 457 -16.94 -13.40 -5.59
CA VAL A 457 -17.29 -14.65 -4.87
C VAL A 457 -18.49 -15.31 -5.53
N ARG A 458 -19.53 -14.52 -5.83
CA ARG A 458 -20.73 -14.99 -6.53
C ARG A 458 -20.37 -15.62 -7.88
N ARG A 459 -19.58 -14.93 -8.71
CA ARG A 459 -19.12 -15.45 -10.00
C ARG A 459 -18.38 -16.80 -9.86
N ILE A 460 -17.51 -16.96 -8.86
CA ILE A 460 -16.83 -18.24 -8.60
C ILE A 460 -17.84 -19.33 -8.24
N GLN A 461 -18.85 -19.04 -7.43
CA GLN A 461 -19.90 -19.98 -7.08
C GLN A 461 -20.74 -20.39 -8.31
N GLU A 462 -21.04 -19.45 -9.19
CA GLU A 462 -21.74 -19.69 -10.45
C GLU A 462 -20.92 -20.57 -11.40
N GLU A 463 -19.68 -20.19 -11.68
CA GLU A 463 -18.82 -20.83 -12.70
C GLU A 463 -18.22 -22.17 -12.25
N GLN A 464 -17.77 -22.26 -11.00
CA GLN A 464 -16.98 -23.41 -10.53
C GLN A 464 -17.76 -24.38 -9.64
N TYR A 465 -18.84 -23.92 -9.02
CA TYR A 465 -19.62 -24.72 -8.08
C TYR A 465 -21.06 -25.00 -8.57
N GLY A 466 -21.27 -25.06 -9.90
CA GLY A 466 -22.56 -25.45 -10.49
C GLY A 466 -23.71 -24.52 -10.12
N ASN A 467 -23.45 -23.22 -10.11
CA ASN A 467 -24.42 -22.16 -9.78
C ASN A 467 -25.04 -22.29 -8.37
N ARG A 468 -24.30 -22.86 -7.42
CA ARG A 468 -24.73 -22.95 -6.02
C ARG A 468 -24.32 -21.68 -5.28
N VAL A 469 -25.09 -20.61 -5.51
CA VAL A 469 -24.87 -19.28 -4.93
C VAL A 469 -25.39 -19.24 -3.50
N ILE A 470 -24.53 -18.83 -2.54
CA ILE A 470 -24.87 -18.68 -1.14
C ILE A 470 -24.06 -17.57 -0.47
N ALA A 471 -24.68 -16.77 0.39
CA ALA A 471 -24.04 -15.72 1.21
C ALA A 471 -23.26 -14.66 0.40
N SER A 472 -23.58 -14.47 -0.87
CA SER A 472 -22.92 -13.48 -1.73
C SER A 472 -23.85 -12.39 -2.24
N ASP A 473 -25.18 -12.50 -2.04
CA ASP A 473 -26.14 -11.43 -2.28
C ASP A 473 -26.13 -10.45 -1.10
N LEU A 474 -26.25 -9.15 -1.38
CA LEU A 474 -26.22 -8.09 -0.39
C LEU A 474 -27.52 -7.26 -0.44
N SER A 475 -28.03 -6.89 0.74
CA SER A 475 -29.07 -5.89 0.92
C SER A 475 -28.43 -4.60 1.41
N ASN A 476 -28.36 -3.60 0.55
CA ASN A 476 -27.65 -2.36 0.81
C ASN A 476 -28.58 -1.22 1.25
N PRO A 477 -28.05 -0.24 2.03
CA PRO A 477 -28.75 1.02 2.24
C PRO A 477 -28.76 1.85 0.94
N ASP A 478 -29.59 2.89 0.88
CA ASP A 478 -29.38 3.98 -0.07
C ASP A 478 -28.08 4.73 0.32
N PHE A 479 -27.01 4.50 -0.42
CA PHE A 479 -25.68 5.04 -0.09
C PHE A 479 -25.64 6.56 -0.11
N VAL A 480 -26.46 7.22 -0.92
CA VAL A 480 -26.54 8.68 -0.95
C VAL A 480 -27.11 9.20 0.37
N ARG A 481 -28.25 8.68 0.80
CA ARG A 481 -28.88 9.06 2.09
C ARG A 481 -28.00 8.65 3.27
N TYR A 482 -27.36 7.49 3.18
CA TYR A 482 -26.42 7.01 4.20
C TYR A 482 -25.26 8.00 4.42
N ALA A 483 -24.60 8.43 3.35
CA ALA A 483 -23.50 9.39 3.45
C ALA A 483 -23.99 10.76 3.96
N GLN A 484 -25.13 11.24 3.47
CA GLN A 484 -25.74 12.50 3.92
C GLN A 484 -26.09 12.48 5.40
N SER A 485 -26.44 11.33 5.98
CA SER A 485 -26.73 11.21 7.42
C SER A 485 -25.52 11.48 8.31
N PHE A 486 -24.29 11.36 7.78
CA PHE A 486 -23.05 11.76 8.44
C PHE A 486 -22.65 13.22 8.19
N GLY A 487 -23.34 13.92 7.28
CA GLY A 487 -22.96 15.26 6.83
C GLY A 487 -21.95 15.29 5.68
N ALA A 488 -21.77 14.17 4.99
CA ALA A 488 -20.97 14.10 3.77
C ALA A 488 -21.78 14.58 2.55
N GLU A 489 -21.09 15.12 1.55
CA GLU A 489 -21.69 15.34 0.23
C GLU A 489 -21.92 13.97 -0.45
N ALA A 490 -23.03 13.83 -1.15
CA ALA A 490 -23.30 12.58 -1.85
C ALA A 490 -24.21 12.76 -3.06
N GLU A 491 -23.93 12.01 -4.12
CA GLU A 491 -24.74 11.95 -5.33
C GLU A 491 -24.67 10.57 -6.00
N ARG A 492 -25.55 10.33 -6.97
CA ARG A 492 -25.60 9.08 -7.76
C ARG A 492 -25.24 9.37 -9.21
N ALA A 493 -24.37 8.55 -9.78
CA ALA A 493 -23.99 8.56 -11.20
C ALA A 493 -24.32 7.20 -11.83
N ARG A 494 -25.00 7.19 -12.97
CA ARG A 494 -25.47 5.95 -13.62
C ARG A 494 -24.63 5.52 -14.82
N ASN A 495 -23.73 6.38 -15.26
CA ASN A 495 -22.89 6.15 -16.43
C ASN A 495 -21.56 6.94 -16.30
N PRO A 496 -20.55 6.67 -17.15
CA PRO A 496 -19.27 7.36 -17.10
C PRO A 496 -19.35 8.89 -17.22
N GLN A 497 -20.29 9.44 -18.01
CA GLN A 497 -20.44 10.88 -18.19
C GLN A 497 -20.98 11.56 -16.94
N GLU A 498 -21.98 10.94 -16.28
CA GLU A 498 -22.48 11.42 -14.98
C GLU A 498 -21.40 11.32 -13.90
N LEU A 499 -20.64 10.20 -13.85
CA LEU A 499 -19.52 10.04 -12.94
C LEU A 499 -18.46 11.12 -13.16
N ARG A 500 -18.10 11.39 -14.41
CA ARG A 500 -17.14 12.44 -14.74
C ARG A 500 -17.59 13.82 -14.24
N SER A 501 -18.89 14.13 -14.41
CA SER A 501 -19.46 15.39 -13.94
C SER A 501 -19.50 15.48 -12.41
N ALA A 502 -19.80 14.38 -11.72
CA ALA A 502 -19.79 14.27 -10.27
C ALA A 502 -18.37 14.45 -9.70
N LEU A 503 -17.38 13.77 -10.27
CA LEU A 503 -15.96 13.91 -9.88
C LEU A 503 -15.46 15.34 -10.01
N ARG A 504 -15.83 16.04 -11.11
CA ARG A 504 -15.47 17.45 -11.30
C ARG A 504 -16.04 18.37 -10.22
N ARG A 505 -17.22 18.09 -9.69
CA ARG A 505 -17.78 18.78 -8.54
C ARG A 505 -17.07 18.40 -7.25
N ALA A 506 -16.89 17.10 -7.01
CA ALA A 506 -16.26 16.56 -5.82
C ALA A 506 -14.82 17.08 -5.62
N PHE A 507 -14.01 17.15 -6.67
CA PHE A 507 -12.63 17.63 -6.56
C PHE A 507 -12.50 19.14 -6.30
N LYS A 508 -13.59 19.91 -6.42
CA LYS A 508 -13.64 21.31 -5.97
C LYS A 508 -13.89 21.43 -4.47
N GLN A 509 -14.49 20.40 -3.85
CA GLN A 509 -14.69 20.34 -2.42
C GLN A 509 -13.37 20.05 -1.71
N ARG A 510 -13.01 20.86 -0.68
CA ARG A 510 -11.72 20.74 0.02
C ARG A 510 -11.86 20.49 1.52
N GLU A 511 -13.08 20.48 2.05
CA GLU A 511 -13.32 20.40 3.50
C GLU A 511 -14.29 19.28 3.91
N ALA A 512 -14.87 18.57 2.96
CA ALA A 512 -15.82 17.50 3.25
C ALA A 512 -15.57 16.28 2.33
N PRO A 513 -15.86 15.07 2.80
CA PRO A 513 -15.86 13.90 1.95
C PRO A 513 -17.06 13.95 0.99
N THR A 514 -16.87 13.39 -0.20
CA THR A 514 -17.93 13.19 -1.19
C THR A 514 -18.07 11.71 -1.51
N LEU A 515 -19.29 11.16 -1.41
CA LEU A 515 -19.61 9.82 -1.86
C LEU A 515 -20.35 9.89 -3.19
N ILE A 516 -19.89 9.15 -4.19
CA ILE A 516 -20.57 8.98 -5.46
C ILE A 516 -20.97 7.51 -5.59
N GLU A 517 -22.27 7.23 -5.53
CA GLU A 517 -22.80 5.88 -5.78
C GLU A 517 -22.93 5.65 -7.29
N VAL A 518 -22.43 4.51 -7.76
CA VAL A 518 -22.56 4.06 -9.14
C VAL A 518 -23.27 2.70 -9.14
N PRO A 519 -24.60 2.66 -9.34
CA PRO A 519 -25.31 1.40 -9.50
C PRO A 519 -24.84 0.67 -10.76
N VAL A 520 -24.44 -0.58 -10.61
CA VAL A 520 -23.94 -1.42 -11.69
C VAL A 520 -24.50 -2.83 -11.58
N GLY A 521 -24.44 -3.58 -12.67
CA GLY A 521 -24.69 -5.02 -12.67
C GLY A 521 -23.40 -5.83 -12.71
N PRO A 522 -23.50 -7.13 -12.96
CA PRO A 522 -22.35 -7.98 -13.23
C PRO A 522 -21.55 -7.43 -14.42
N MET A 523 -20.22 -7.41 -14.28
CA MET A 523 -19.30 -6.93 -15.29
C MET A 523 -18.42 -8.07 -15.82
N PRO A 524 -17.87 -7.97 -17.05
CA PRO A 524 -16.95 -8.94 -17.59
C PRO A 524 -15.74 -9.18 -16.65
N SER A 525 -15.35 -10.45 -16.50
CA SER A 525 -14.27 -10.84 -15.61
C SER A 525 -12.89 -10.50 -16.21
N PRO A 526 -12.00 -9.83 -15.47
CA PRO A 526 -10.63 -9.56 -15.92
C PRO A 526 -9.64 -10.70 -15.63
N TRP A 527 -10.09 -11.80 -14.99
CA TRP A 527 -9.21 -12.83 -14.43
C TRP A 527 -8.35 -13.56 -15.45
N GLU A 528 -8.82 -13.73 -16.69
CA GLU A 528 -8.01 -14.32 -17.76
C GLU A 528 -6.76 -13.49 -18.15
N PHE A 529 -6.76 -12.18 -17.79
CA PHE A 529 -5.62 -11.29 -17.97
C PHE A 529 -4.74 -11.17 -16.73
N ILE A 530 -5.19 -11.70 -15.59
CA ILE A 530 -4.49 -11.67 -14.30
C ILE A 530 -3.87 -13.03 -14.00
N GLN A 531 -4.66 -14.10 -14.17
CA GLN A 531 -4.22 -15.48 -13.98
C GLN A 531 -3.96 -16.12 -15.34
N MET A 532 -2.74 -16.01 -15.82
CA MET A 532 -2.36 -16.46 -17.15
C MET A 532 -1.49 -17.71 -17.08
N PRO A 533 -1.65 -18.66 -18.03
CA PRO A 533 -0.92 -19.92 -18.01
C PRO A 533 0.59 -19.73 -18.20
N ARG A 534 1.35 -20.78 -17.86
CA ARG A 534 2.79 -20.87 -17.99
C ARG A 534 3.25 -20.65 -19.44
N VAL A 535 4.42 -20.02 -19.63
CA VAL A 535 5.02 -19.72 -20.94
C VAL A 535 6.48 -20.12 -21.05
N ARG A 536 7.13 -20.47 -19.93
CA ARG A 536 8.51 -20.95 -19.86
C ARG A 536 8.63 -22.20 -18.99
N GLY A 537 9.63 -23.02 -19.29
CA GLY A 537 9.91 -24.26 -18.57
C GLY A 537 8.75 -25.25 -18.71
N HIS A 538 8.95 -26.34 -19.36
CA HIS A 538 8.02 -27.47 -19.35
C HIS A 538 8.20 -28.18 -18.01
N GLY A 539 7.18 -28.15 -17.13
CA GLY A 539 7.15 -28.94 -15.90
C GLY A 539 6.94 -30.40 -16.17
#